data_dede4c0689091cdea1c5b7f7af53de3f
#
_entry.id   dede4c0689091cdea1c5b7f7af53de3f
#
_cell.length_a   1.000
_cell.length_b   1.000
_cell.length_c   1.000
_cell.angle_alpha   90.00
_cell.angle_beta   90.00
_cell.angle_gamma   90.00
#
_symmetry.space_group_name_H-M   'P 1'
#
loop_
_entity.id
_entity.type
_entity.pdbx_description
1 polymer ?
#
loop_
_entity_poly.entity_id
_entity_poly.type
_entity_poly.pdbx_seq_one_letter_code
_entity_poly.pdbx_strand_id
1 'polypeptide(L)'
;MEQLVMIKEVGAYSERQYQKQDGTTEYFKSRGMVMKHGGDELYGEMTGEFASKNRDAPLRQDVPYVVKGFWKHRTWQDQNGQTRHENTFYITDLQVL
;
A
#
# COMPACT_ATOMS: atom_id res chain seq x y z
N MET A 1 7.26 -11.80 -1.41
CA MET A 1 7.96 -11.58 -0.13
C MET A 1 6.96 -11.64 1.01
N GLU A 2 7.34 -12.23 2.11
CA GLU A 2 6.46 -12.46 3.25
C GLU A 2 7.14 -11.92 4.51
N GLN A 3 6.40 -11.17 5.34
CA GLN A 3 6.95 -10.58 6.56
C GLN A 3 5.95 -10.65 7.70
N LEU A 4 6.48 -10.78 8.91
CA LEU A 4 5.72 -10.69 10.15
C LEU A 4 5.80 -9.24 10.66
N VAL A 5 4.63 -8.61 10.84
CA VAL A 5 4.56 -7.19 11.19
C VAL A 5 3.52 -6.92 12.26
N MET A 6 3.70 -5.79 12.96
CA MET A 6 2.66 -5.16 13.78
C MET A 6 2.19 -3.91 13.06
N ILE A 7 0.89 -3.70 13.00
CA ILE A 7 0.34 -2.49 12.35
C ILE A 7 0.45 -1.31 13.31
N LYS A 8 1.06 -0.22 12.85
CA LYS A 8 1.18 1.01 13.63
C LYS A 8 0.06 1.99 13.31
N GLU A 9 -0.20 2.21 12.01
CA GLU A 9 -1.22 3.13 11.55
C GLU A 9 -1.90 2.56 10.30
N VAL A 10 -3.19 2.79 10.17
CA VAL A 10 -3.95 2.42 9.00
C VAL A 10 -4.59 3.67 8.43
N GLY A 11 -4.33 3.94 7.16
CA GLY A 11 -4.92 5.05 6.44
C GLY A 11 -6.35 4.75 6.01
N ALA A 12 -7.02 5.79 5.58
CA ALA A 12 -8.35 5.66 5.00
C ALA A 12 -8.28 5.08 3.60
N TYR A 13 -9.30 4.31 3.26
CA TYR A 13 -9.48 3.87 1.88
C TYR A 13 -9.75 5.09 0.98
N SER A 14 -9.15 5.12 -0.20
CA SER A 14 -9.38 6.17 -1.17
C SER A 14 -9.59 5.60 -2.56
N GLU A 15 -10.38 6.32 -3.35
CA GLU A 15 -10.53 6.06 -4.77
C GLU A 15 -10.20 7.34 -5.52
N ARG A 16 -9.38 7.20 -6.56
CA ARG A 16 -9.02 8.32 -7.41
C ARG A 16 -9.35 7.98 -8.84
N GLN A 17 -10.11 8.86 -9.48
CA GLN A 17 -10.51 8.70 -10.86
C GLN A 17 -9.36 9.09 -11.78
N TYR A 18 -9.15 8.31 -12.82
CA TYR A 18 -8.22 8.67 -13.89
C TYR A 18 -8.78 8.22 -15.24
N GLN A 19 -8.32 8.90 -16.29
CA GLN A 19 -8.77 8.64 -17.64
C GLN A 19 -7.67 7.88 -18.38
N LYS A 20 -8.07 6.77 -19.01
CA LYS A 20 -7.14 6.00 -19.85
C LYS A 20 -6.98 6.65 -21.22
N GLN A 21 -5.97 6.22 -21.94
CA GLN A 21 -5.71 6.71 -23.30
C GLN A 21 -6.85 6.43 -24.27
N ASP A 22 -7.61 5.37 -24.04
CA ASP A 22 -8.76 5.01 -24.86
C ASP A 22 -10.03 5.81 -24.54
N GLY A 23 -9.95 6.75 -23.59
CA GLY A 23 -11.09 7.57 -23.19
C GLY A 23 -11.96 6.99 -22.10
N THR A 24 -11.70 5.75 -21.66
CA THR A 24 -12.46 5.17 -20.56
C THR A 24 -12.00 5.70 -19.22
N THR A 25 -12.92 5.77 -18.27
CA THR A 25 -12.62 6.21 -16.91
C THR A 25 -12.44 5.01 -16.01
N GLU A 26 -11.36 5.02 -15.22
CA GLU A 26 -11.13 4.01 -14.20
C GLU A 26 -10.83 4.65 -12.86
N TYR A 27 -10.92 3.84 -11.81
CA TYR A 27 -10.64 4.29 -10.45
C TYR A 27 -9.40 3.57 -9.90
N PHE A 28 -8.47 4.36 -9.40
CA PHE A 28 -7.34 3.84 -8.65
C PHE A 28 -7.76 3.74 -7.18
N LYS A 29 -7.78 2.51 -6.67
CA LYS A 29 -8.21 2.21 -5.32
C LYS A 29 -7.00 1.90 -4.46
N SER A 30 -6.94 2.49 -3.27
CA SER A 30 -5.81 2.25 -2.37
C SER A 30 -6.17 2.45 -0.92
N ARG A 31 -5.44 1.76 -0.05
CA ARG A 31 -5.45 1.98 1.39
C ARG A 31 -4.05 1.70 1.90
N GLY A 32 -3.41 2.71 2.49
CA GLY A 32 -2.05 2.60 2.98
C GLY A 32 -1.99 2.29 4.47
N MET A 33 -0.86 1.75 4.90
CA MET A 33 -0.63 1.49 6.31
C MET A 33 0.85 1.55 6.65
N VAL A 34 1.14 1.93 7.90
CA VAL A 34 2.49 1.85 8.45
C VAL A 34 2.57 0.61 9.33
N MET A 35 3.58 -0.20 9.09
CA MET A 35 3.79 -1.46 9.79
C MET A 35 5.15 -1.44 10.47
N LYS A 36 5.25 -2.11 11.62
CA LYS A 36 6.52 -2.30 12.31
C LYS A 36 7.04 -3.71 12.02
N HIS A 37 8.29 -3.76 11.60
CA HIS A 37 8.99 -5.02 11.33
C HIS A 37 10.32 -4.97 12.09
N GLY A 38 10.40 -5.69 13.20
CA GLY A 38 11.57 -5.58 14.07
C GLY A 38 11.70 -4.17 14.63
N GLY A 39 12.88 -3.55 14.46
CA GLY A 39 13.12 -2.18 14.89
C GLY A 39 12.77 -1.12 13.84
N ASP A 40 12.33 -1.53 12.66
CA ASP A 40 12.07 -0.64 11.54
C ASP A 40 10.58 -0.46 11.27
N GLU A 41 10.27 0.62 10.57
CA GLU A 41 8.93 0.87 10.07
C GLU A 41 8.89 0.71 8.55
N LEU A 42 7.75 0.29 8.05
CA LEU A 42 7.53 -0.02 6.65
C LEU A 42 6.17 0.53 6.25
N TYR A 43 6.15 1.32 5.18
CA TYR A 43 4.89 1.77 4.59
C TYR A 43 4.49 0.81 3.48
N GLY A 44 3.26 0.33 3.51
CA GLY A 44 2.72 -0.53 2.48
C GLY A 44 1.37 -0.06 2.00
N GLU A 45 1.00 -0.48 0.79
CA GLU A 45 -0.28 -0.13 0.20
C GLU A 45 -1.03 -1.36 -0.28
N MET A 46 -2.32 -1.41 0.06
CA MET A 46 -3.27 -2.26 -0.62
C MET A 46 -3.81 -1.50 -1.83
N THR A 47 -3.95 -2.16 -2.96
CA THR A 47 -4.46 -1.53 -4.18
C THR A 47 -5.51 -2.40 -4.85
N GLY A 48 -6.30 -1.80 -5.74
CA GLY A 48 -7.28 -2.50 -6.56
C GLY A 48 -8.33 -3.23 -5.76
N GLU A 49 -8.66 -4.43 -6.19
CA GLU A 49 -9.69 -5.27 -5.56
C GLU A 49 -9.34 -5.62 -4.12
N PHE A 50 -8.07 -5.84 -3.82
CA PHE A 50 -7.65 -6.13 -2.46
C PHE A 50 -7.92 -4.96 -1.52
N ALA A 51 -7.66 -3.73 -1.97
CA ALA A 51 -7.99 -2.53 -1.21
C ALA A 51 -9.50 -2.39 -1.03
N SER A 52 -10.26 -2.62 -2.07
CA SER A 52 -11.71 -2.53 -2.04
C SER A 52 -12.33 -3.51 -1.05
N LYS A 53 -11.85 -4.76 -1.05
CA LYS A 53 -12.31 -5.79 -0.13
C LYS A 53 -11.99 -5.47 1.33
N ASN A 54 -10.89 -4.76 1.56
CA ASN A 54 -10.40 -4.46 2.90
C ASN A 54 -10.59 -3.00 3.29
N ARG A 55 -11.46 -2.27 2.60
CA ARG A 55 -11.64 -0.83 2.83
C ARG A 55 -12.12 -0.49 4.22
N ASP A 56 -12.92 -1.38 4.83
CA ASP A 56 -13.46 -1.19 6.18
C ASP A 56 -12.95 -2.25 7.16
N ALA A 57 -11.91 -2.99 6.78
CA ALA A 57 -11.38 -4.04 7.62
C ALA A 57 -10.86 -3.47 8.95
N PRO A 58 -11.28 -4.05 10.10
CA PRO A 58 -10.85 -3.57 11.41
C PRO A 58 -9.46 -4.13 11.73
N LEU A 59 -8.44 -3.51 11.17
CA LEU A 59 -7.06 -3.95 11.36
C LEU A 59 -6.59 -3.58 12.76
N ARG A 60 -6.10 -4.58 13.49
CA ARG A 60 -5.72 -4.42 14.89
C ARG A 60 -4.25 -4.08 15.03
N GLN A 61 -3.94 -3.18 15.97
CA GLN A 61 -2.57 -2.77 16.26
C GLN A 61 -1.89 -3.64 17.31
N ASP A 62 -2.64 -4.49 17.99
CA ASP A 62 -2.17 -5.27 19.14
C ASP A 62 -1.88 -6.73 18.81
N VAL A 63 -2.03 -7.14 17.58
CA VAL A 63 -1.75 -8.52 17.15
C VAL A 63 -0.81 -8.53 15.96
N PRO A 64 0.03 -9.57 15.83
CA PRO A 64 0.89 -9.69 14.68
C PRO A 64 0.15 -10.18 13.44
N TYR A 65 0.60 -9.71 12.29
CA TYR A 65 0.08 -10.12 10.99
C TYR A 65 1.20 -10.69 10.14
N VAL A 66 0.85 -11.66 9.30
CA VAL A 66 1.70 -12.09 8.19
C VAL A 66 1.26 -11.32 6.96
N VAL A 67 2.17 -10.56 6.40
CA VAL A 67 1.94 -9.73 5.23
C VAL A 67 2.70 -10.33 4.06
N LYS A 68 2.04 -10.49 2.92
CA LYS A 68 2.67 -10.88 1.66
C LYS A 68 2.58 -9.74 0.67
N GLY A 69 3.59 -9.57 -0.14
CA GLY A 69 3.60 -8.53 -1.14
C GLY A 69 4.90 -8.46 -1.90
N PHE A 70 5.06 -7.37 -2.61
CA PHE A 70 6.25 -7.13 -3.42
C PHE A 70 6.62 -5.67 -3.41
N TRP A 71 7.91 -5.39 -3.62
CA TRP A 71 8.43 -4.05 -3.75
C TRP A 71 8.36 -3.62 -5.20
N LYS A 72 7.93 -2.37 -5.43
CA LYS A 72 7.97 -1.75 -6.74
C LYS A 72 8.75 -0.45 -6.64
N HIS A 73 9.74 -0.29 -7.50
CA HIS A 73 10.53 0.91 -7.62
C HIS A 73 10.01 1.75 -8.77
N ARG A 74 9.84 3.04 -8.53
CA ARG A 74 9.53 3.98 -9.60
C ARG A 74 10.40 5.22 -9.48
N THR A 75 10.56 5.89 -10.60
CA THR A 75 11.30 7.15 -10.67
C THR A 75 10.44 8.21 -11.34
N TRP A 76 10.69 9.45 -10.99
CA TRP A 76 10.09 10.60 -11.67
C TRP A 76 11.06 11.77 -11.59
N GLN A 77 10.85 12.77 -12.42
CA GLN A 77 11.60 14.01 -12.36
C GLN A 77 10.81 15.07 -11.62
N ASP A 78 11.46 15.74 -10.67
CA ASP A 78 10.84 16.84 -9.95
C ASP A 78 10.92 18.14 -10.77
N GLN A 79 10.44 19.25 -10.19
CA GLN A 79 10.39 20.54 -10.86
C GLN A 79 11.77 21.07 -11.23
N ASN A 80 12.82 20.61 -10.54
CA ASN A 80 14.21 21.03 -10.78
C ASN A 80 14.94 20.10 -11.76
N GLY A 81 14.23 19.12 -12.34
CA GLY A 81 14.80 18.16 -13.27
C GLY A 81 15.60 17.06 -12.60
N GLN A 82 15.59 16.97 -11.27
CA GLN A 82 16.27 15.90 -10.54
C GLN A 82 15.45 14.62 -10.56
N THR A 83 16.13 13.50 -10.75
CA THR A 83 15.48 12.19 -10.67
C THR A 83 15.23 11.82 -9.23
N ARG A 84 13.96 11.54 -8.93
CA ARG A 84 13.53 11.05 -7.62
C ARG A 84 13.20 9.59 -7.71
N HIS A 85 13.37 8.91 -6.58
CA HIS A 85 13.15 7.47 -6.47
C HIS A 85 12.16 7.19 -5.34
N GLU A 86 11.31 6.20 -5.57
CA GLU A 86 10.37 5.75 -4.55
C GLU A 86 10.27 4.23 -4.61
N ASN A 87 10.36 3.59 -3.44
CA ASN A 87 10.11 2.17 -3.30
C ASN A 87 8.81 2.01 -2.52
N THR A 88 7.85 1.31 -3.10
CA THR A 88 6.56 1.07 -2.46
C THR A 88 6.36 -0.43 -2.29
N PHE A 89 5.95 -0.83 -1.08
CA PHE A 89 5.59 -2.21 -0.80
C PHE A 89 4.09 -2.39 -1.08
N TYR A 90 3.76 -3.20 -2.08
CA TYR A 90 2.36 -3.50 -2.41
C TYR A 90 1.94 -4.78 -1.72
N ILE A 91 0.89 -4.68 -0.91
CA ILE A 91 0.39 -5.77 -0.08
C ILE A 91 -0.57 -6.60 -0.92
N THR A 92 -0.30 -7.89 -1.05
CA THR A 92 -1.15 -8.82 -1.78
C THR A 92 -1.94 -9.75 -0.88
N ASP A 93 -1.51 -9.90 0.37
CA ASP A 93 -2.23 -10.71 1.35
C ASP A 93 -1.88 -10.22 2.76
N LEU A 94 -2.84 -10.36 3.68
CA LEU A 94 -2.71 -9.89 5.05
C LEU A 94 -3.54 -10.80 5.95
N GLN A 95 -2.87 -11.52 6.85
CA GLN A 95 -3.53 -12.48 7.74
C GLN A 95 -3.03 -12.32 9.17
N VAL A 96 -3.95 -12.46 10.13
CA VAL A 96 -3.57 -12.54 11.54
C VAL A 96 -2.78 -13.83 11.74
N LEU A 97 -1.68 -13.70 12.45
CA LEU A 97 -0.84 -14.85 12.77
C LEU A 97 -1.57 -15.82 13.72
#